data_927f52d4eb70e6a5a1fa9b73692f6a31
#
_entry.id   927f52d4eb70e6a5a1fa9b73692f6a31
#
_cell.length_a   1.000
_cell.length_b   1.000
_cell.length_c   1.000
_cell.angle_alpha   90.00
_cell.angle_beta   90.00
_cell.angle_gamma   90.00
#
_symmetry.space_group_name_H-M   'P 1'
#
loop_
_entity.id
_entity.type
_entity.pdbx_description
1 polymer ?
#
loop_
_entity_poly.entity_id
_entity_poly.type
_entity_poly.pdbx_seq_one_letter_code
_entity_poly.pdbx_strand_id
1 'polypeptide(L)'
;VKKNRFGEKMQVHSQRRRFFEMLDYTSMHKAVKYCMEGRYDVGILGVWFGCNYGSIATYYGLSKILEKMGLSTLMIDKPGFVGQDRELDKSNHSRIFADTHFHVSRRYRLNEMHMLNHICDSFVIGSDQVWNHGIARNFGNSFLMDFVRDEKKKIAVSASFGHDRDFRPDRERIMASEYFKRFDGISVREESAVGLMKKVFGVDATRVLDPVFAVDKSVYDDIAAESDRNETEPYMLTYILDPTPEKKEVIKYLSEKLGLRTLHILDGTPWNFQENKEKMGMDTVLENITFQDWIYYFK
;
A
#
# COMPACT_ATOMS: atom_id res chain seq x y z
N VAL A 1 17.35 -39.31 -23.14
CA VAL A 1 16.59 -38.22 -22.48
C VAL A 1 16.78 -38.17 -20.96
N LYS A 2 17.51 -39.11 -20.34
CA LYS A 2 17.73 -39.14 -18.87
C LYS A 2 19.02 -38.47 -18.37
N LYS A 3 19.92 -38.01 -19.23
CA LYS A 3 21.22 -37.43 -18.84
C LYS A 3 21.19 -35.92 -18.48
N ASN A 4 20.22 -35.14 -18.96
CA ASN A 4 20.19 -33.68 -18.70
C ASN A 4 19.75 -33.28 -17.29
N ARG A 5 18.86 -34.03 -16.66
CA ARG A 5 18.38 -33.66 -15.30
C ARG A 5 19.42 -33.77 -14.20
N PHE A 6 20.44 -34.62 -14.36
CA PHE A 6 21.49 -34.77 -13.36
C PHE A 6 22.56 -33.67 -13.50
N GLY A 7 22.84 -33.22 -14.74
CA GLY A 7 23.76 -32.12 -15.00
C GLY A 7 23.23 -30.77 -14.50
N GLU A 8 21.97 -30.47 -14.73
CA GLU A 8 21.34 -29.24 -14.26
C GLU A 8 21.25 -29.18 -12.73
N LYS A 9 20.94 -30.30 -12.05
CA LYS A 9 20.96 -30.35 -10.57
C LYS A 9 22.37 -30.15 -10.00
N MET A 10 23.39 -30.66 -10.63
CA MET A 10 24.80 -30.46 -10.20
C MET A 10 25.26 -29.02 -10.44
N GLN A 11 24.86 -28.40 -11.54
CA GLN A 11 25.20 -27.00 -11.85
C GLN A 11 24.55 -26.00 -10.90
N VAL A 12 23.27 -26.22 -10.57
CA VAL A 12 22.56 -25.41 -9.55
C VAL A 12 23.17 -25.62 -8.15
N HIS A 13 23.58 -26.85 -7.82
CA HIS A 13 24.25 -27.14 -6.53
C HIS A 13 25.65 -26.49 -6.46
N SER A 14 26.41 -26.47 -7.54
CA SER A 14 27.74 -25.85 -7.59
C SER A 14 27.66 -24.32 -7.54
N GLN A 15 26.65 -23.71 -8.18
CA GLN A 15 26.40 -22.27 -8.10
C GLN A 15 25.95 -21.86 -6.69
N ARG A 16 25.08 -22.66 -6.05
CA ARG A 16 24.69 -22.45 -4.64
C ARG A 16 25.89 -22.55 -3.70
N ARG A 17 26.77 -23.53 -3.90
CA ARG A 17 27.97 -23.73 -3.06
C ARG A 17 28.93 -22.54 -3.20
N ARG A 18 29.21 -22.06 -4.42
CA ARG A 18 30.02 -20.85 -4.65
C ARG A 18 29.43 -19.58 -4.06
N PHE A 19 28.11 -19.45 -4.06
CA PHE A 19 27.43 -18.31 -3.45
C PHE A 19 27.60 -18.31 -1.92
N PHE A 20 27.53 -19.47 -1.27
CA PHE A 20 27.74 -19.59 0.19
C PHE A 20 29.21 -19.41 0.60
N GLU A 21 30.18 -19.77 -0.25
CA GLU A 21 31.61 -19.59 0.03
C GLU A 21 32.10 -18.14 -0.09
N MET A 22 31.32 -17.28 -0.75
CA MET A 22 31.62 -15.84 -0.90
C MET A 22 31.02 -14.93 0.17
N LEU A 23 30.19 -15.45 1.05
CA LEU A 23 29.50 -14.65 2.06
C LEU A 23 30.20 -14.77 3.41
N ASP A 24 30.49 -13.64 4.07
CA ASP A 24 30.82 -13.64 5.48
C ASP A 24 29.65 -14.18 6.34
N TYR A 25 29.91 -14.53 7.60
CA TYR A 25 28.90 -15.16 8.46
C TYR A 25 27.62 -14.31 8.62
N THR A 26 27.72 -13.00 8.61
CA THR A 26 26.61 -12.05 8.71
C THR A 26 25.77 -12.01 7.44
N SER A 27 26.42 -12.06 6.28
CA SER A 27 25.79 -12.14 4.97
C SER A 27 25.14 -13.51 4.74
N MET A 28 25.74 -14.58 5.27
CA MET A 28 25.20 -15.93 5.19
C MET A 28 23.91 -16.08 6.03
N HIS A 29 23.85 -15.50 7.23
CA HIS A 29 22.65 -15.50 8.05
C HIS A 29 21.49 -14.73 7.40
N LYS A 30 21.81 -13.61 6.73
CA LYS A 30 20.85 -12.85 5.91
C LYS A 30 20.37 -13.66 4.71
N ALA A 31 21.27 -14.34 4.00
CA ALA A 31 20.92 -15.15 2.83
C ALA A 31 20.05 -16.38 3.17
N VAL A 32 20.29 -17.04 4.30
CA VAL A 32 19.46 -18.16 4.79
C VAL A 32 18.05 -17.66 5.10
N LYS A 33 17.92 -16.53 5.75
CA LYS A 33 16.61 -15.90 6.02
C LYS A 33 15.86 -15.57 4.73
N TYR A 34 16.56 -15.17 3.68
CA TYR A 34 16.03 -14.94 2.34
C TYR A 34 15.47 -16.19 1.66
N CYS A 35 16.19 -17.29 1.74
CA CYS A 35 15.75 -18.56 1.17
C CYS A 35 14.50 -19.12 1.85
N MET A 36 14.12 -18.55 3.00
CA MET A 36 12.92 -18.93 3.77
C MET A 36 11.71 -18.04 3.45
N GLU A 37 11.89 -16.89 2.79
CA GLU A 37 10.77 -15.95 2.50
C GLU A 37 9.89 -16.38 1.31
N GLY A 38 10.21 -17.47 0.62
CA GLY A 38 9.44 -17.90 -0.56
C GLY A 38 9.73 -17.04 -1.80
N ARG A 39 9.06 -17.34 -2.90
CA ARG A 39 9.14 -16.59 -4.14
C ARG A 39 7.75 -16.16 -4.56
N TYR A 40 7.60 -14.89 -4.97
CA TYR A 40 6.35 -14.28 -5.36
C TYR A 40 6.44 -13.74 -6.78
N ASP A 41 5.32 -13.79 -7.51
CA ASP A 41 5.24 -13.22 -8.84
C ASP A 41 5.31 -11.70 -8.79
N VAL A 42 4.69 -11.07 -7.78
CA VAL A 42 4.57 -9.61 -7.67
C VAL A 42 4.87 -9.11 -6.26
N GLY A 43 5.83 -8.20 -6.14
CA GLY A 43 6.02 -7.36 -4.95
C GLY A 43 5.19 -6.07 -5.07
N ILE A 44 4.28 -5.81 -4.12
CA ILE A 44 3.44 -4.61 -4.09
C ILE A 44 4.04 -3.61 -3.13
N LEU A 45 4.40 -2.42 -3.63
CA LEU A 45 4.93 -1.31 -2.85
C LEU A 45 3.91 -0.17 -2.76
N GLY A 46 3.75 0.41 -1.57
CA GLY A 46 2.86 1.56 -1.38
C GLY A 46 2.70 1.99 0.07
N VAL A 47 1.71 2.83 0.35
CA VAL A 47 1.48 3.46 1.66
C VAL A 47 0.40 2.77 2.51
N TRP A 48 0.21 1.47 2.33
CA TRP A 48 -0.79 0.66 3.02
C TRP A 48 -0.62 0.60 4.56
N PHE A 49 0.57 0.85 5.03
CA PHE A 49 0.99 0.71 6.43
C PHE A 49 0.61 1.89 7.33
N GLY A 50 -0.14 2.86 6.81
CA GLY A 50 -0.67 3.98 7.59
C GLY A 50 -1.98 3.63 8.31
N CYS A 51 -2.57 4.63 9.01
CA CYS A 51 -3.86 4.48 9.68
C CYS A 51 -5.06 4.88 8.78
N ASN A 52 -4.84 5.00 7.47
CA ASN A 52 -5.89 5.38 6.53
C ASN A 52 -6.64 4.14 6.03
N TYR A 53 -7.92 4.03 6.38
CA TYR A 53 -8.78 2.92 5.98
C TYR A 53 -8.91 2.79 4.46
N GLY A 54 -9.04 3.93 3.74
CA GLY A 54 -9.11 3.92 2.27
C GLY A 54 -7.83 3.39 1.63
N SER A 55 -6.68 3.67 2.22
CA SER A 55 -5.40 3.16 1.71
C SER A 55 -5.34 1.64 1.79
N ILE A 56 -5.64 1.04 2.94
CA ILE A 56 -5.62 -0.43 3.06
C ILE A 56 -6.68 -1.10 2.17
N ALA A 57 -7.87 -0.48 2.00
CA ALA A 57 -8.90 -0.96 1.07
C ALA A 57 -8.38 -1.02 -0.38
N THR A 58 -7.70 0.04 -0.81
CA THR A 58 -7.08 0.13 -2.14
C THR A 58 -6.05 -0.98 -2.38
N TYR A 59 -5.15 -1.21 -1.41
CA TYR A 59 -4.12 -2.26 -1.57
C TYR A 59 -4.71 -3.67 -1.45
N TYR A 60 -5.76 -3.84 -0.67
CA TYR A 60 -6.50 -5.10 -0.63
C TYR A 60 -7.15 -5.39 -1.99
N GLY A 61 -7.84 -4.41 -2.56
CA GLY A 61 -8.39 -4.52 -3.91
C GLY A 61 -7.33 -4.84 -4.96
N LEU A 62 -6.18 -4.16 -4.92
CA LEU A 62 -5.07 -4.42 -5.84
C LEU A 62 -4.52 -5.85 -5.71
N SER A 63 -4.32 -6.34 -4.49
CA SER A 63 -3.87 -7.72 -4.28
C SER A 63 -4.87 -8.74 -4.83
N LYS A 64 -6.17 -8.52 -4.62
CA LYS A 64 -7.24 -9.41 -5.12
C LYS A 64 -7.35 -9.41 -6.65
N ILE A 65 -7.08 -8.28 -7.30
CA ILE A 65 -6.98 -8.22 -8.77
C ILE A 65 -5.83 -9.11 -9.26
N LEU A 66 -4.65 -8.99 -8.66
CA LEU A 66 -3.48 -9.78 -9.05
C LEU A 66 -3.66 -11.27 -8.74
N GLU A 67 -4.21 -11.61 -7.57
CA GLU A 67 -4.54 -12.99 -7.18
C GLU A 67 -5.57 -13.61 -8.15
N LYS A 68 -6.58 -12.86 -8.59
CA LYS A 68 -7.55 -13.31 -9.61
C LYS A 68 -6.90 -13.59 -10.96
N MET A 69 -5.77 -12.94 -11.25
CA MET A 69 -4.94 -13.24 -12.43
C MET A 69 -4.04 -14.47 -12.23
N GLY A 70 -4.08 -15.12 -11.08
CA GLY A 70 -3.26 -16.29 -10.72
C GLY A 70 -1.85 -15.93 -10.24
N LEU A 71 -1.61 -14.67 -9.84
CA LEU A 71 -0.31 -14.18 -9.40
C LEU A 71 -0.21 -14.21 -7.87
N SER A 72 0.87 -14.75 -7.35
CA SER A 72 1.22 -14.66 -5.94
C SER A 72 1.78 -13.29 -5.60
N THR A 73 1.31 -12.69 -4.49
CA THR A 73 1.66 -11.32 -4.12
C THR A 73 2.42 -11.25 -2.79
N LEU A 74 3.39 -10.35 -2.71
CA LEU A 74 4.09 -9.97 -1.48
C LEU A 74 3.86 -8.49 -1.22
N MET A 75 3.21 -8.16 -0.11
CA MET A 75 3.07 -6.78 0.33
C MET A 75 4.40 -6.31 0.96
N ILE A 76 5.06 -5.34 0.34
CA ILE A 76 6.34 -4.80 0.82
C ILE A 76 6.07 -3.88 2.01
N ASP A 77 6.66 -4.21 3.18
CA ASP A 77 6.54 -3.40 4.39
C ASP A 77 7.31 -2.07 4.27
N LYS A 78 6.96 -1.11 5.10
CA LYS A 78 7.43 0.29 5.16
C LYS A 78 8.94 0.42 4.93
N PRO A 79 9.38 0.91 3.76
CA PRO A 79 10.81 0.99 3.41
C PRO A 79 11.58 1.93 4.34
N GLY A 80 12.79 1.54 4.75
CA GLY A 80 13.71 2.38 5.51
C GLY A 80 13.46 2.44 7.03
N PHE A 81 12.34 1.95 7.53
CA PHE A 81 11.92 2.09 8.93
C PHE A 81 12.24 0.85 9.80
N VAL A 82 13.38 0.25 9.59
CA VAL A 82 13.84 -0.91 10.36
C VAL A 82 14.13 -0.51 11.81
N GLY A 83 13.40 -1.12 12.75
CA GLY A 83 13.58 -0.90 14.18
C GLY A 83 12.88 0.31 14.78
N GLN A 84 12.16 1.12 13.97
CA GLN A 84 11.35 2.24 14.44
C GLN A 84 9.87 1.84 14.58
N ASP A 85 9.18 2.44 15.53
CA ASP A 85 7.71 2.47 15.69
C ASP A 85 6.98 1.12 15.78
N ARG A 86 7.65 0.05 16.21
CA ARG A 86 7.01 -1.27 16.31
C ARG A 86 5.80 -1.29 17.27
N GLU A 87 5.81 -0.48 18.33
CA GLU A 87 4.69 -0.43 19.29
C GLU A 87 3.48 0.32 18.70
N LEU A 88 3.71 1.45 18.02
CA LEU A 88 2.65 2.18 17.31
C LEU A 88 2.06 1.34 16.18
N ASP A 89 2.88 0.57 15.46
CA ASP A 89 2.40 -0.29 14.40
C ASP A 89 1.52 -1.44 14.89
N LYS A 90 1.75 -1.98 16.09
CA LYS A 90 0.96 -3.10 16.63
C LYS A 90 -0.50 -2.76 16.89
N SER A 91 -0.81 -1.50 17.18
CA SER A 91 -2.17 -1.03 17.37
C SER A 91 -2.81 -0.47 16.09
N ASN A 92 -2.05 -0.42 14.99
CA ASN A 92 -2.51 0.11 13.72
C ASN A 92 -3.42 -0.91 13.02
N HIS A 93 -4.67 -0.54 12.77
CA HIS A 93 -5.66 -1.40 12.12
C HIS A 93 -5.23 -1.93 10.75
N SER A 94 -4.51 -1.12 9.96
CA SER A 94 -3.97 -1.57 8.67
C SER A 94 -2.91 -2.65 8.84
N ARG A 95 -2.07 -2.56 9.88
CA ARG A 95 -1.07 -3.58 10.17
C ARG A 95 -1.71 -4.87 10.67
N ILE A 96 -2.68 -4.77 11.58
CA ILE A 96 -3.42 -5.92 12.10
C ILE A 96 -4.10 -6.66 10.94
N PHE A 97 -4.76 -5.93 10.06
CA PHE A 97 -5.39 -6.49 8.88
C PHE A 97 -4.36 -7.13 7.93
N ALA A 98 -3.26 -6.43 7.65
CA ALA A 98 -2.24 -6.92 6.75
C ALA A 98 -1.58 -8.23 7.22
N ASP A 99 -1.34 -8.37 8.52
CA ASP A 99 -0.70 -9.57 9.09
C ASP A 99 -1.59 -10.84 8.96
N THR A 100 -2.90 -10.68 8.74
CA THR A 100 -3.84 -11.80 8.56
C THR A 100 -4.25 -12.03 7.11
N HIS A 101 -4.22 -10.99 6.25
CA HIS A 101 -4.78 -11.04 4.90
C HIS A 101 -3.74 -10.95 3.78
N PHE A 102 -2.47 -10.65 4.11
CA PHE A 102 -1.39 -10.54 3.13
C PHE A 102 -0.18 -11.38 3.53
N HIS A 103 0.58 -11.78 2.54
CA HIS A 103 1.99 -12.09 2.76
C HIS A 103 2.76 -10.79 2.85
N VAL A 104 3.23 -10.44 4.05
CA VAL A 104 3.95 -9.19 4.29
C VAL A 104 5.44 -9.47 4.41
N SER A 105 6.27 -8.69 3.70
CA SER A 105 7.72 -8.81 3.80
C SER A 105 8.22 -8.36 5.17
N ARG A 106 9.44 -8.74 5.50
CA ARG A 106 10.17 -8.02 6.56
C ARG A 106 10.42 -6.57 6.15
N ARG A 107 10.73 -5.70 7.12
CA ARG A 107 11.20 -4.33 6.82
C ARG A 107 12.63 -4.36 6.31
N TYR A 108 12.85 -3.66 5.22
CA TYR A 108 14.14 -3.48 4.60
C TYR A 108 14.63 -2.04 4.83
N ARG A 109 15.92 -1.88 5.13
CA ARG A 109 16.56 -0.56 5.00
C ARG A 109 16.56 -0.15 3.53
N LEU A 110 16.63 1.16 3.25
CA LEU A 110 16.62 1.63 1.87
C LEU A 110 17.74 0.99 1.02
N ASN A 111 18.93 0.83 1.59
CA ASN A 111 20.06 0.17 0.92
C ASN A 111 19.93 -1.37 0.83
N GLU A 112 18.94 -1.98 1.48
CA GLU A 112 18.65 -3.43 1.42
C GLU A 112 17.51 -3.75 0.47
N MET A 113 16.74 -2.76 -0.01
CA MET A 113 15.58 -2.96 -0.88
C MET A 113 15.89 -3.77 -2.14
N HIS A 114 17.12 -3.63 -2.69
CA HIS A 114 17.55 -4.39 -3.86
C HIS A 114 17.46 -5.91 -3.67
N MET A 115 17.43 -6.39 -2.44
CA MET A 115 17.35 -7.80 -2.11
C MET A 115 15.99 -8.38 -2.47
N LEU A 116 14.92 -7.57 -2.55
CA LEU A 116 13.58 -7.96 -3.01
C LEU A 116 13.59 -8.55 -4.43
N ASN A 117 14.58 -8.19 -5.26
CA ASN A 117 14.74 -8.78 -6.59
C ASN A 117 15.01 -10.29 -6.60
N HIS A 118 15.39 -10.88 -5.46
CA HIS A 118 15.60 -12.31 -5.34
C HIS A 118 14.33 -13.08 -4.98
N ILE A 119 13.32 -12.38 -4.46
CA ILE A 119 12.07 -12.99 -3.97
C ILE A 119 10.84 -12.59 -4.77
N CYS A 120 10.91 -11.50 -5.55
CA CYS A 120 9.82 -11.08 -6.44
C CYS A 120 10.28 -11.09 -7.90
N ASP A 121 9.41 -11.55 -8.80
CA ASP A 121 9.69 -11.59 -10.23
C ASP A 121 9.35 -10.27 -10.94
N SER A 122 8.38 -9.53 -10.42
CA SER A 122 7.97 -8.20 -10.88
C SER A 122 7.57 -7.31 -9.69
N PHE A 123 7.37 -6.02 -9.96
CA PHE A 123 7.01 -5.05 -8.93
C PHE A 123 5.88 -4.14 -9.40
N VAL A 124 4.94 -3.91 -8.50
CA VAL A 124 3.85 -2.96 -8.69
C VAL A 124 3.92 -1.88 -7.62
N ILE A 125 3.76 -0.62 -8.00
CA ILE A 125 3.57 0.50 -7.08
C ILE A 125 2.21 1.17 -7.30
N GLY A 126 1.64 1.66 -6.24
CA GLY A 126 0.33 2.32 -6.25
C GLY A 126 -0.70 1.38 -5.65
N SER A 127 -1.90 1.79 -5.47
CA SER A 127 -2.47 3.09 -5.78
C SER A 127 -2.07 4.14 -4.70
N ASP A 128 -2.90 5.19 -4.52
CA ASP A 128 -2.71 6.25 -3.55
C ASP A 128 -1.54 7.22 -3.88
N GLN A 129 -1.25 8.15 -2.98
CA GLN A 129 -0.35 9.28 -3.18
C GLN A 129 1.14 8.90 -3.08
N VAL A 130 1.52 7.79 -3.69
CA VAL A 130 2.91 7.28 -3.67
C VAL A 130 3.91 8.24 -4.32
N TRP A 131 3.46 9.15 -5.16
CA TRP A 131 4.31 10.16 -5.82
C TRP A 131 4.12 11.58 -5.26
N ASN A 132 3.30 11.76 -4.22
CA ASN A 132 3.26 12.99 -3.45
C ASN A 132 4.63 13.22 -2.79
N HIS A 133 5.31 14.31 -3.15
CA HIS A 133 6.66 14.59 -2.65
C HIS A 133 6.72 14.67 -1.12
N GLY A 134 5.70 15.23 -0.48
CA GLY A 134 5.60 15.30 0.98
C GLY A 134 5.63 13.95 1.66
N ILE A 135 5.09 12.92 1.02
CA ILE A 135 5.06 11.53 1.50
C ILE A 135 6.30 10.77 1.03
N ALA A 136 6.55 10.78 -0.30
CA ALA A 136 7.57 9.96 -0.95
C ALA A 136 8.99 10.24 -0.44
N ARG A 137 9.33 11.50 -0.14
CA ARG A 137 10.67 11.89 0.37
C ARG A 137 11.12 11.14 1.62
N ASN A 138 10.17 10.62 2.41
CA ASN A 138 10.48 9.86 3.62
C ASN A 138 11.00 8.44 3.31
N PHE A 139 10.84 7.97 2.07
CA PHE A 139 11.17 6.63 1.61
C PHE A 139 12.31 6.62 0.57
N GLY A 140 13.11 7.69 0.52
CA GLY A 140 14.15 7.86 -0.49
C GLY A 140 13.58 7.80 -1.91
N ASN A 141 14.19 7.01 -2.79
CA ASN A 141 13.71 6.81 -4.16
C ASN A 141 12.93 5.48 -4.32
N SER A 142 12.63 4.77 -3.23
CA SER A 142 11.98 3.45 -3.33
C SER A 142 10.63 3.52 -4.05
N PHE A 143 9.88 4.61 -3.91
CA PHE A 143 8.63 4.84 -4.63
C PHE A 143 8.80 5.22 -6.11
N LEU A 144 10.04 5.40 -6.55
CA LEU A 144 10.45 5.46 -7.96
C LEU A 144 11.03 4.10 -8.43
N MET A 145 10.96 3.07 -7.59
CA MET A 145 11.48 1.72 -7.86
C MET A 145 12.99 1.70 -8.23
N ASP A 146 13.79 2.59 -7.60
CA ASP A 146 15.23 2.69 -7.81
C ASP A 146 15.98 1.38 -7.54
N PHE A 147 15.49 0.59 -6.58
CA PHE A 147 16.04 -0.69 -6.16
C PHE A 147 15.74 -1.85 -7.12
N VAL A 148 14.79 -1.70 -8.02
CA VAL A 148 14.36 -2.77 -8.94
C VAL A 148 15.31 -2.82 -10.13
N ARG A 149 15.80 -4.02 -10.45
CA ARG A 149 16.68 -4.27 -11.58
C ARG A 149 15.98 -4.03 -12.92
N ASP A 150 16.75 -3.69 -13.96
CA ASP A 150 16.20 -3.34 -15.27
C ASP A 150 15.46 -4.49 -15.96
N GLU A 151 15.94 -5.71 -15.78
CA GLU A 151 15.30 -6.90 -16.35
C GLU A 151 13.96 -7.29 -15.71
N LYS A 152 13.59 -6.68 -14.58
CA LYS A 152 12.34 -6.96 -13.89
C LYS A 152 11.27 -5.92 -14.22
N LYS A 153 10.05 -6.38 -14.40
CA LYS A 153 8.91 -5.50 -14.70
C LYS A 153 8.58 -4.59 -13.53
N LYS A 154 8.32 -3.33 -13.87
CA LYS A 154 7.94 -2.23 -12.99
C LYS A 154 6.67 -1.60 -13.51
N ILE A 155 5.59 -1.69 -12.77
CA ILE A 155 4.27 -1.18 -13.17
C ILE A 155 3.74 -0.26 -12.09
N ALA A 156 3.22 0.90 -12.49
CA ALA A 156 2.47 1.77 -11.61
C ALA A 156 0.96 1.60 -11.88
N VAL A 157 0.20 1.29 -10.82
CA VAL A 157 -1.24 1.10 -10.90
C VAL A 157 -1.94 2.19 -10.14
N SER A 158 -2.67 3.07 -10.86
CA SER A 158 -3.48 4.13 -10.27
C SER A 158 -2.70 5.02 -9.28
N ALA A 159 -1.41 5.27 -9.55
CA ALA A 159 -0.56 6.09 -8.71
C ALA A 159 -1.02 7.56 -8.72
N SER A 160 -0.74 8.29 -7.65
CA SER A 160 -1.18 9.68 -7.50
C SER A 160 -0.05 10.59 -7.00
N PHE A 161 -0.03 11.83 -7.48
CA PHE A 161 0.79 12.90 -6.92
C PHE A 161 0.10 13.63 -5.78
N GLY A 162 -1.22 13.43 -5.62
CA GLY A 162 -2.05 14.14 -4.64
C GLY A 162 -2.30 15.61 -4.96
N HIS A 163 -1.70 16.11 -6.04
CA HIS A 163 -1.75 17.49 -6.50
C HIS A 163 -1.73 17.57 -8.03
N ASP A 164 -2.10 18.73 -8.56
CA ASP A 164 -2.03 19.06 -10.00
C ASP A 164 -0.64 19.51 -10.47
N ARG A 165 0.34 19.55 -9.56
CA ARG A 165 1.73 19.92 -9.81
C ARG A 165 2.71 19.08 -9.01
N ASP A 166 3.93 18.96 -9.51
CA ASP A 166 5.04 18.31 -8.80
C ASP A 166 5.81 19.31 -7.94
N PHE A 167 6.01 18.96 -6.66
CA PHE A 167 6.70 19.77 -5.67
C PHE A 167 8.18 19.38 -5.49
N ARG A 168 8.71 18.47 -6.29
CA ARG A 168 10.13 18.09 -6.20
C ARG A 168 11.02 19.27 -6.62
N PRO A 169 12.17 19.45 -5.97
CA PRO A 169 13.24 20.32 -6.48
C PRO A 169 13.69 19.85 -7.88
N ASP A 170 14.20 20.76 -8.70
CA ASP A 170 14.58 20.45 -10.09
C ASP A 170 15.55 19.28 -10.21
N ARG A 171 16.54 19.19 -9.31
CA ARG A 171 17.48 18.06 -9.30
C ARG A 171 16.79 16.72 -9.07
N GLU A 172 15.86 16.66 -8.14
CA GLU A 172 15.09 15.44 -7.85
C GLU A 172 14.10 15.12 -8.97
N ARG A 173 13.56 16.14 -9.63
CA ARG A 173 12.67 15.99 -10.78
C ARG A 173 13.38 15.38 -11.98
N ILE A 174 14.60 15.83 -12.29
CA ILE A 174 15.44 15.26 -13.34
C ILE A 174 15.71 13.79 -13.03
N MET A 175 16.11 13.48 -11.80
CA MET A 175 16.35 12.10 -11.36
C MET A 175 15.08 11.24 -11.45
N ALA A 176 13.93 11.74 -11.00
CA ALA A 176 12.66 11.05 -11.08
C ALA A 176 12.27 10.76 -12.52
N SER A 177 12.55 11.67 -13.48
CA SER A 177 12.30 11.46 -14.91
C SER A 177 13.04 10.22 -15.43
N GLU A 178 14.29 10.01 -15.01
CA GLU A 178 15.06 8.84 -15.43
C GLU A 178 14.50 7.54 -14.82
N TYR A 179 14.01 7.58 -13.59
CA TYR A 179 13.36 6.41 -12.98
C TYR A 179 12.01 6.10 -13.64
N PHE A 180 11.19 7.10 -13.95
CA PHE A 180 9.91 6.88 -14.61
C PHE A 180 10.03 6.24 -15.99
N LYS A 181 11.09 6.55 -16.75
CA LYS A 181 11.38 5.91 -18.04
C LYS A 181 11.66 4.41 -17.94
N ARG A 182 11.97 3.89 -16.76
CA ARG A 182 12.24 2.47 -16.51
C ARG A 182 10.98 1.66 -16.25
N PHE A 183 9.81 2.30 -16.13
CA PHE A 183 8.55 1.60 -15.93
C PHE A 183 8.05 0.99 -17.24
N ASP A 184 7.58 -0.25 -17.17
CA ASP A 184 6.95 -0.96 -18.31
C ASP A 184 5.52 -0.47 -18.59
N GLY A 185 4.87 0.08 -17.57
CA GLY A 185 3.53 0.65 -17.67
C GLY A 185 3.23 1.59 -16.51
N ILE A 186 2.59 2.70 -16.83
CA ILE A 186 2.19 3.70 -15.84
C ILE A 186 0.71 4.01 -15.99
N SER A 187 -0.05 3.74 -14.93
CA SER A 187 -1.38 4.30 -14.79
C SER A 187 -1.48 5.19 -13.56
N VAL A 188 -2.30 6.23 -13.66
CA VAL A 188 -2.50 7.26 -12.65
C VAL A 188 -3.98 7.43 -12.34
N ARG A 189 -4.31 7.95 -11.15
CA ARG A 189 -5.68 8.07 -10.67
C ARG A 189 -6.39 9.33 -11.19
N GLU A 190 -5.67 10.42 -11.34
CA GLU A 190 -6.21 11.71 -11.75
C GLU A 190 -5.70 12.19 -13.13
N GLU A 191 -6.55 12.95 -13.86
CA GLU A 191 -6.23 13.49 -15.16
C GLU A 191 -5.04 14.49 -15.11
N SER A 192 -4.93 15.25 -14.03
CA SER A 192 -3.80 16.15 -13.81
C SER A 192 -2.46 15.41 -13.81
N ALA A 193 -2.43 14.19 -13.26
CA ALA A 193 -1.22 13.36 -13.24
C ALA A 193 -0.82 12.86 -14.62
N VAL A 194 -1.77 12.60 -15.55
CA VAL A 194 -1.44 12.29 -16.95
C VAL A 194 -0.69 13.47 -17.58
N GLY A 195 -1.21 14.68 -17.35
CA GLY A 195 -0.54 15.91 -17.81
C GLY A 195 0.85 16.12 -17.21
N LEU A 196 1.01 15.85 -15.91
CA LEU A 196 2.30 15.92 -15.22
C LEU A 196 3.31 14.91 -15.79
N MET A 197 2.92 13.65 -15.95
CA MET A 197 3.78 12.61 -16.49
C MET A 197 4.32 13.00 -17.88
N LYS A 198 3.46 13.51 -18.74
CA LYS A 198 3.86 13.91 -20.10
C LYS A 198 4.71 15.17 -20.11
N LYS A 199 4.26 16.25 -19.44
CA LYS A 199 4.87 17.58 -19.54
C LYS A 199 6.13 17.74 -18.70
N VAL A 200 6.17 17.10 -17.51
CA VAL A 200 7.25 17.28 -16.54
C VAL A 200 8.28 16.16 -16.64
N PHE A 201 7.83 14.92 -16.80
CA PHE A 201 8.70 13.75 -16.77
C PHE A 201 8.96 13.14 -18.16
N GLY A 202 8.22 13.57 -19.20
CA GLY A 202 8.39 13.10 -20.57
C GLY A 202 7.95 11.64 -20.78
N VAL A 203 7.05 11.12 -19.94
CA VAL A 203 6.57 9.74 -19.96
C VAL A 203 5.06 9.71 -20.17
N ASP A 204 4.57 8.75 -20.91
CA ASP A 204 3.14 8.54 -21.13
C ASP A 204 2.52 7.79 -19.93
N ALA A 205 1.31 8.17 -19.55
CA ALA A 205 0.54 7.52 -18.52
C ALA A 205 -0.95 7.45 -18.91
N THR A 206 -1.65 6.43 -18.43
CA THR A 206 -3.09 6.25 -18.66
C THR A 206 -3.85 6.49 -17.36
N ARG A 207 -4.94 7.24 -17.39
CA ARG A 207 -5.82 7.38 -16.25
C ARG A 207 -6.66 6.12 -16.06
N VAL A 208 -6.71 5.61 -14.83
CA VAL A 208 -7.56 4.48 -14.42
C VAL A 208 -8.22 4.78 -13.09
N LEU A 209 -9.26 4.03 -12.74
CA LEU A 209 -9.90 4.11 -11.43
C LEU A 209 -8.98 3.53 -10.35
N ASP A 210 -9.24 3.92 -9.11
CA ASP A 210 -8.62 3.29 -7.95
C ASP A 210 -8.99 1.79 -7.90
N PRO A 211 -8.06 0.89 -7.54
CA PRO A 211 -8.30 -0.55 -7.44
C PRO A 211 -9.51 -0.93 -6.58
N VAL A 212 -9.90 -0.10 -5.62
CA VAL A 212 -11.09 -0.33 -4.79
C VAL A 212 -12.36 -0.48 -5.63
N PHE A 213 -12.45 0.16 -6.80
CA PHE A 213 -13.58 0.08 -7.72
C PHE A 213 -13.45 -1.03 -8.78
N ALA A 214 -12.29 -1.67 -8.88
CA ALA A 214 -12.01 -2.65 -9.93
C ALA A 214 -12.23 -4.10 -9.49
N VAL A 215 -12.52 -4.32 -8.22
CA VAL A 215 -12.87 -5.63 -7.66
C VAL A 215 -14.38 -5.78 -7.50
N ASP A 216 -14.85 -7.02 -7.48
CA ASP A 216 -16.25 -7.33 -7.19
C ASP A 216 -16.57 -6.94 -5.73
N LYS A 217 -17.80 -6.44 -5.51
CA LYS A 217 -18.27 -6.05 -4.17
C LYS A 217 -18.15 -7.19 -3.16
N SER A 218 -18.35 -8.44 -3.57
CA SER A 218 -18.25 -9.62 -2.71
C SER A 218 -16.90 -9.71 -1.99
N VAL A 219 -15.82 -9.22 -2.59
CA VAL A 219 -14.49 -9.16 -1.96
C VAL A 219 -14.50 -8.35 -0.66
N TYR A 220 -15.27 -7.27 -0.62
CA TYR A 220 -15.44 -6.45 0.59
C TYR A 220 -16.57 -6.98 1.49
N ASP A 221 -17.58 -7.63 0.93
CA ASP A 221 -18.63 -8.28 1.72
C ASP A 221 -18.05 -9.39 2.60
N ASP A 222 -17.07 -10.14 2.11
CA ASP A 222 -16.36 -11.16 2.87
C ASP A 222 -15.62 -10.53 4.08
N ILE A 223 -14.94 -9.38 3.85
CA ILE A 223 -14.27 -8.65 4.94
C ILE A 223 -15.27 -8.08 5.94
N ALA A 224 -16.40 -7.53 5.48
CA ALA A 224 -17.45 -7.03 6.37
C ALA A 224 -18.02 -8.15 7.26
N ALA A 225 -18.07 -9.39 6.76
CA ALA A 225 -18.58 -10.54 7.51
C ALA A 225 -17.63 -10.97 8.67
N GLU A 226 -16.37 -10.54 8.66
CA GLU A 226 -15.43 -10.75 9.75
C GLU A 226 -15.62 -9.79 10.94
N SER A 227 -16.46 -8.77 10.79
CA SER A 227 -16.74 -7.81 11.86
C SER A 227 -17.72 -8.41 12.88
N ASP A 228 -17.46 -8.17 14.16
CA ASP A 228 -18.35 -8.52 15.26
C ASP A 228 -19.47 -7.47 15.48
N ARG A 229 -19.52 -6.42 14.66
CA ARG A 229 -20.53 -5.35 14.78
C ARG A 229 -21.90 -5.84 14.34
N ASN A 230 -22.92 -5.37 15.03
CA ASN A 230 -24.32 -5.72 14.75
C ASN A 230 -25.21 -4.50 14.92
N GLU A 231 -25.29 -3.65 13.91
CA GLU A 231 -26.20 -2.50 13.87
C GLU A 231 -27.53 -2.91 13.29
N THR A 232 -28.59 -2.84 14.09
CA THR A 232 -29.95 -3.24 13.69
C THR A 232 -30.82 -2.07 13.26
N GLU A 233 -30.51 -0.86 13.74
CA GLU A 233 -31.25 0.33 13.44
C GLU A 233 -30.64 1.13 12.29
N PRO A 234 -31.43 1.66 11.38
CA PRO A 234 -30.91 2.53 10.31
C PRO A 234 -30.12 3.71 10.86
N TYR A 235 -29.05 4.08 10.18
CA TYR A 235 -28.19 5.19 10.56
C TYR A 235 -27.68 5.96 9.34
N MET A 236 -27.26 7.18 9.58
CA MET A 236 -26.46 7.98 8.66
C MET A 236 -24.99 7.88 9.08
N LEU A 237 -24.17 7.24 8.24
CA LEU A 237 -22.72 7.17 8.46
C LEU A 237 -22.03 8.45 7.98
N THR A 238 -21.07 8.94 8.74
CA THR A 238 -20.15 9.98 8.28
C THR A 238 -18.69 9.53 8.47
N TYR A 239 -17.85 9.85 7.50
CA TYR A 239 -16.40 9.65 7.60
C TYR A 239 -15.72 11.01 7.47
N ILE A 240 -15.20 11.55 8.58
CA ILE A 240 -14.69 12.92 8.68
C ILE A 240 -13.25 12.89 9.14
N LEU A 241 -12.33 13.35 8.28
CA LEU A 241 -10.90 13.41 8.59
C LEU A 241 -10.54 14.63 9.44
N ASP A 242 -11.24 15.75 9.23
CA ASP A 242 -11.02 17.05 9.87
C ASP A 242 -12.37 17.68 10.27
N PRO A 243 -12.86 17.44 11.48
CA PRO A 243 -14.11 18.03 11.98
C PRO A 243 -14.03 19.56 12.04
N THR A 244 -15.07 20.23 11.51
CA THR A 244 -15.27 21.69 11.63
C THR A 244 -16.69 22.01 12.10
N PRO A 245 -16.94 23.21 12.63
CA PRO A 245 -18.30 23.63 13.01
C PRO A 245 -19.30 23.50 11.86
N GLU A 246 -18.93 23.93 10.66
CA GLU A 246 -19.79 23.89 9.47
C GLU A 246 -20.16 22.45 9.10
N LYS A 247 -19.20 21.52 9.14
CA LYS A 247 -19.47 20.10 8.89
C LYS A 247 -20.45 19.53 9.90
N LYS A 248 -20.34 19.91 11.19
CA LYS A 248 -21.27 19.49 12.24
C LYS A 248 -22.68 19.99 11.99
N GLU A 249 -22.85 21.24 11.59
CA GLU A 249 -24.17 21.81 11.25
C GLU A 249 -24.80 21.06 10.07
N VAL A 250 -24.02 20.74 9.03
CA VAL A 250 -24.50 19.96 7.89
C VAL A 250 -24.93 18.56 8.33
N ILE A 251 -24.15 17.89 9.17
CA ILE A 251 -24.48 16.56 9.69
C ILE A 251 -25.79 16.61 10.49
N LYS A 252 -25.94 17.59 11.39
CA LYS A 252 -27.13 17.77 12.19
C LYS A 252 -28.36 18.00 11.32
N TYR A 253 -28.27 18.93 10.37
CA TYR A 253 -29.34 19.22 9.42
C TYR A 253 -29.77 17.97 8.64
N LEU A 254 -28.81 17.18 8.12
CA LEU A 254 -29.13 15.98 7.37
C LEU A 254 -29.73 14.88 8.25
N SER A 255 -29.22 14.69 9.46
CA SER A 255 -29.76 13.74 10.43
C SER A 255 -31.24 14.06 10.76
N GLU A 256 -31.53 15.31 11.08
CA GLU A 256 -32.90 15.78 11.34
C GLU A 256 -33.82 15.59 10.12
N LYS A 257 -33.34 15.98 8.92
CA LYS A 257 -34.10 15.86 7.67
C LYS A 257 -34.40 14.41 7.29
N LEU A 258 -33.48 13.50 7.53
CA LEU A 258 -33.62 12.07 7.21
C LEU A 258 -34.29 11.28 8.34
N GLY A 259 -34.41 11.84 9.54
CA GLY A 259 -34.91 11.14 10.73
C GLY A 259 -34.02 9.97 11.15
N LEU A 260 -32.69 10.06 10.88
CA LEU A 260 -31.75 8.99 11.17
C LEU A 260 -30.78 9.39 12.28
N ARG A 261 -30.47 8.46 13.17
CA ARG A 261 -29.32 8.59 14.07
C ARG A 261 -28.02 8.65 13.27
N THR A 262 -26.97 9.20 13.86
CA THR A 262 -25.67 9.32 13.18
C THR A 262 -24.62 8.42 13.81
N LEU A 263 -23.74 7.89 12.98
CA LEU A 263 -22.50 7.22 13.40
C LEU A 263 -21.32 7.93 12.72
N HIS A 264 -20.27 8.22 13.48
CA HIS A 264 -19.16 9.01 13.00
C HIS A 264 -17.86 8.23 13.04
N ILE A 265 -17.22 8.05 11.89
CA ILE A 265 -15.85 7.58 11.77
C ILE A 265 -14.96 8.81 11.57
N LEU A 266 -13.91 8.90 12.36
CA LEU A 266 -12.89 9.94 12.28
C LEU A 266 -11.58 9.38 11.70
N ASP A 267 -10.59 10.27 11.47
CA ASP A 267 -9.24 9.85 11.13
C ASP A 267 -8.70 8.87 12.20
N GLY A 268 -8.22 7.72 11.75
CA GLY A 268 -7.72 6.65 12.60
C GLY A 268 -6.31 6.88 13.17
N THR A 269 -5.68 8.04 12.89
CA THR A 269 -4.35 8.34 13.44
C THR A 269 -4.41 8.60 14.95
N PRO A 270 -3.65 7.84 15.78
CA PRO A 270 -3.78 7.92 17.24
C PRO A 270 -3.59 9.31 17.83
N TRP A 271 -2.69 10.11 17.21
CA TRP A 271 -2.38 11.47 17.70
C TRP A 271 -3.45 12.51 17.32
N ASN A 272 -4.26 12.28 16.28
CA ASN A 272 -5.31 13.21 15.85
C ASN A 272 -6.69 12.79 16.35
N PHE A 273 -6.87 11.51 16.69
CA PHE A 273 -8.20 10.96 16.97
C PHE A 273 -8.88 11.66 18.14
N GLN A 274 -8.17 11.82 19.28
CA GLN A 274 -8.74 12.43 20.46
C GLN A 274 -9.10 13.91 20.24
N GLU A 275 -8.22 14.67 19.59
CA GLU A 275 -8.47 16.05 19.22
C GLU A 275 -9.68 16.18 18.29
N ASN A 276 -9.74 15.32 17.26
CA ASN A 276 -10.86 15.29 16.32
C ASN A 276 -12.17 14.87 16.98
N LYS A 277 -12.13 13.94 17.92
CA LYS A 277 -13.30 13.54 18.71
C LYS A 277 -13.83 14.70 19.56
N GLU A 278 -12.94 15.44 20.22
CA GLU A 278 -13.31 16.65 20.99
C GLU A 278 -13.89 17.74 20.07
N LYS A 279 -13.25 18.00 18.91
CA LYS A 279 -13.77 18.92 17.91
C LYS A 279 -15.13 18.48 17.36
N MET A 280 -15.30 17.16 17.14
CA MET A 280 -16.58 16.62 16.70
C MET A 280 -17.68 16.85 17.76
N GLY A 281 -17.39 16.57 19.02
CA GLY A 281 -18.31 16.84 20.14
C GLY A 281 -19.68 16.17 20.00
N MET A 282 -19.71 14.96 19.43
CA MET A 282 -20.89 14.14 19.24
C MET A 282 -20.70 12.77 19.92
N ASP A 283 -21.76 12.26 20.56
CA ASP A 283 -21.68 11.04 21.39
C ASP A 283 -21.54 9.75 20.58
N THR A 284 -21.79 9.79 19.28
CA THR A 284 -21.83 8.62 18.39
C THR A 284 -20.55 8.44 17.55
N VAL A 285 -19.41 8.93 18.05
CA VAL A 285 -18.11 8.67 17.44
C VAL A 285 -17.71 7.22 17.71
N LEU A 286 -17.45 6.49 16.63
CA LEU A 286 -16.99 5.10 16.69
C LEU A 286 -15.50 5.06 17.04
N GLU A 287 -15.18 4.29 18.08
CA GLU A 287 -13.81 4.15 18.57
C GLU A 287 -13.29 2.73 18.37
N ASN A 288 -11.98 2.60 18.26
CA ASN A 288 -11.30 1.32 18.15
C ASN A 288 -11.85 0.41 17.06
N ILE A 289 -12.28 1.00 15.95
CA ILE A 289 -12.81 0.23 14.81
C ILE A 289 -11.64 -0.40 14.03
N THR A 290 -11.85 -1.64 13.64
CA THR A 290 -10.94 -2.37 12.75
C THR A 290 -11.21 -1.97 11.29
N PHE A 291 -10.40 -2.45 10.36
CA PHE A 291 -10.70 -2.29 8.93
C PHE A 291 -11.96 -3.07 8.54
N GLN A 292 -12.19 -4.24 9.13
CA GLN A 292 -13.41 -5.03 8.95
C GLN A 292 -14.65 -4.26 9.40
N ASP A 293 -14.57 -3.61 10.57
CA ASP A 293 -15.65 -2.75 11.08
C ASP A 293 -15.92 -1.57 10.13
N TRP A 294 -14.86 -0.95 9.62
CA TRP A 294 -14.98 0.15 8.68
C TRP A 294 -15.75 -0.27 7.43
N ILE A 295 -15.39 -1.41 6.82
CA ILE A 295 -16.12 -1.97 5.68
C ILE A 295 -17.57 -2.31 6.06
N TYR A 296 -17.79 -2.92 7.25
CA TYR A 296 -19.12 -3.25 7.75
C TYR A 296 -20.04 -2.04 7.79
N TYR A 297 -19.58 -0.91 8.30
CA TYR A 297 -20.41 0.30 8.42
C TYR A 297 -20.71 0.95 7.06
N PHE A 298 -19.95 0.69 6.01
CA PHE A 298 -20.22 1.15 4.65
C PHE A 298 -21.14 0.22 3.84
N LYS A 299 -21.41 -0.97 4.32
CA LYS A 299 -22.25 -1.95 3.66
C LYS A 299 -23.72 -1.60 3.76
#